data_d6d537778e58fd97a6b68086658f0cc6
#
_entry.id   d6d537778e58fd97a6b68086658f0cc6
#
_cell.length_a   1.000
_cell.length_b   1.000
_cell.length_c   1.000
_cell.angle_alpha   90.00
_cell.angle_beta   90.00
_cell.angle_gamma   90.00
#
_symmetry.space_group_name_H-M   'P 1'
#
loop_
_entity.id
_entity.type
_entity.pdbx_description
1 polymer ?
#
loop_
_entity_poly.entity_id
_entity_poly.type
_entity_poly.pdbx_seq_one_letter_code
_entity_poly.pdbx_strand_id
1 'polypeptide(L)'
;FYKGDKCRLFAWLGDISENIDGLLYKKDLQGTYWDYTSRINNLTKEGNVEFGNGKKPIDLLKRIIALYPGDEITVLDFFAGSGSTGHAVIAQNVEDGGHRQFILCTNNQNNICREKTYIRLSNVIKGYITENGKIFSPMPASLKYYKVDYVPISERLYYEYADEIL
;
A
#
# COMPACT_ATOMS: atom_id res chain seq x y z
N PHE A 1 -22.92 13.99 21.04
CA PHE A 1 -22.32 15.07 21.87
C PHE A 1 -23.44 15.87 22.53
N TYR A 2 -23.28 16.17 23.80
CA TYR A 2 -24.19 17.01 24.56
C TYR A 2 -23.49 18.32 24.95
N LYS A 3 -24.13 19.45 24.76
CA LYS A 3 -23.61 20.77 25.14
C LYS A 3 -24.11 21.13 26.56
N GLY A 4 -23.22 21.12 27.53
CA GLY A 4 -23.53 21.52 28.90
C GLY A 4 -23.54 23.07 29.10
N ASP A 5 -24.00 23.50 30.26
CA ASP A 5 -24.24 24.93 30.59
C ASP A 5 -23.03 25.87 30.50
N LYS A 6 -21.82 25.34 30.49
CA LYS A 6 -20.58 26.14 30.37
C LYS A 6 -19.89 25.94 29.01
N CYS A 7 -20.64 25.73 27.93
CA CYS A 7 -20.11 25.41 26.60
C CYS A 7 -19.16 24.20 26.55
N ARG A 8 -19.24 23.31 27.54
CA ARG A 8 -18.49 22.04 27.52
C ARG A 8 -19.21 21.03 26.66
N LEU A 9 -18.47 20.33 25.80
CA LEU A 9 -18.99 19.23 25.03
C LEU A 9 -18.77 17.94 25.81
N PHE A 10 -19.83 17.17 25.96
CA PHE A 10 -19.79 15.84 26.54
C PHE A 10 -20.08 14.82 25.45
N ALA A 11 -19.40 13.70 25.48
CA ALA A 11 -19.68 12.55 24.63
C ALA A 11 -19.92 11.33 25.53
N TRP A 12 -20.80 10.43 25.08
CA TRP A 12 -20.98 9.16 25.74
C TRP A 12 -19.70 8.33 25.61
N LEU A 13 -19.30 7.67 26.69
CA LEU A 13 -18.08 6.87 26.71
C LEU A 13 -18.11 5.80 25.61
N GLY A 14 -19.25 5.16 25.36
CA GLY A 14 -19.42 4.17 24.30
C GLY A 14 -19.19 4.73 22.89
N ASP A 15 -19.48 6.02 22.67
CA ASP A 15 -19.27 6.64 21.33
C ASP A 15 -17.80 6.98 21.06
N ILE A 16 -17.04 7.24 22.10
CA ILE A 16 -15.65 7.71 22.02
C ILE A 16 -14.62 6.68 22.46
N SER A 17 -15.04 5.47 22.79
CA SER A 17 -14.15 4.40 23.23
C SER A 17 -14.45 3.10 22.50
N GLU A 18 -13.47 2.22 22.51
CA GLU A 18 -13.55 0.86 21.99
C GLU A 18 -12.86 -0.09 22.95
N ASN A 19 -13.49 -1.24 23.18
CA ASN A 19 -12.88 -2.30 23.97
C ASN A 19 -12.12 -3.24 23.04
N ILE A 20 -10.81 -3.31 23.21
CA ILE A 20 -9.93 -4.20 22.46
C ILE A 20 -9.22 -5.10 23.49
N ASP A 21 -9.45 -6.39 23.42
CA ASP A 21 -8.87 -7.41 24.32
C ASP A 21 -9.08 -7.11 25.83
N GLY A 22 -10.26 -6.58 26.17
CA GLY A 22 -10.62 -6.26 27.56
C GLY A 22 -10.10 -4.91 28.04
N LEU A 23 -9.37 -4.16 27.24
CA LEU A 23 -8.90 -2.81 27.54
C LEU A 23 -9.73 -1.77 26.80
N LEU A 24 -10.06 -0.68 27.49
CA LEU A 24 -10.84 0.41 26.95
C LEU A 24 -9.90 1.45 26.33
N TYR A 25 -9.99 1.64 25.01
CA TYR A 25 -9.23 2.62 24.26
C TYR A 25 -10.11 3.80 23.89
N LYS A 26 -9.56 5.01 24.04
CA LYS A 26 -10.23 6.24 23.58
C LYS A 26 -10.09 6.36 22.06
N LYS A 27 -11.21 6.62 21.38
CA LYS A 27 -11.22 6.99 19.96
C LYS A 27 -10.93 8.47 19.82
N ASP A 28 -9.87 8.82 19.12
CA ASP A 28 -9.57 10.21 18.75
C ASP A 28 -9.79 10.40 17.25
N LEU A 29 -10.31 11.57 16.87
CA LEU A 29 -10.41 11.95 15.46
C LEU A 29 -9.02 12.02 14.84
N GLN A 30 -8.85 11.36 13.71
CA GLN A 30 -7.60 11.37 12.98
C GLN A 30 -7.45 12.72 12.27
N GLY A 31 -6.42 13.48 12.66
CA GLY A 31 -6.09 14.75 12.00
C GLY A 31 -5.57 14.53 10.58
N THR A 32 -5.55 15.58 9.79
CA THR A 32 -5.01 15.57 8.41
C THR A 32 -3.50 15.72 8.34
N TYR A 33 -2.86 16.12 9.44
CA TYR A 33 -1.39 16.21 9.52
C TYR A 33 -0.78 14.94 10.11
N TRP A 34 0.10 14.30 9.34
CA TRP A 34 0.80 13.09 9.74
C TRP A 34 2.29 13.28 9.56
N ASP A 35 3.03 13.31 10.66
CA ASP A 35 4.48 13.47 10.62
C ASP A 35 5.19 12.13 10.45
N TYR A 36 5.83 11.96 9.29
CA TYR A 36 6.70 10.83 8.95
C TYR A 36 8.13 11.27 8.65
N THR A 37 8.50 12.50 8.99
CA THR A 37 9.81 13.10 8.68
C THR A 37 10.96 12.22 9.16
N SER A 38 10.87 11.67 10.36
CA SER A 38 11.89 10.78 10.92
C SER A 38 12.04 9.45 10.19
N ARG A 39 11.01 9.04 9.44
CA ARG A 39 10.98 7.77 8.69
C ARG A 39 11.58 7.89 7.29
N ILE A 40 11.74 9.11 6.76
CA ILE A 40 12.20 9.35 5.39
C ILE A 40 13.71 9.05 5.23
N ASN A 41 14.49 9.20 6.27
CA ASN A 41 15.96 9.14 6.20
C ASN A 41 16.54 7.76 5.83
N ASN A 42 15.78 6.67 5.93
CA ASN A 42 16.27 5.30 5.71
C ASN A 42 15.55 4.55 4.57
N LEU A 43 14.80 5.25 3.72
CA LEU A 43 13.97 4.62 2.70
C LEU A 43 14.74 4.14 1.47
N THR A 44 15.94 4.67 1.21
CA THR A 44 16.68 4.41 -0.03
C THR A 44 16.93 2.93 -0.29
N LYS A 45 17.11 2.14 0.78
CA LYS A 45 17.41 0.71 0.71
C LYS A 45 16.25 -0.21 1.13
N GLU A 46 15.07 0.35 1.43
CA GLU A 46 13.92 -0.43 1.86
C GLU A 46 13.46 -1.39 0.74
N GLY A 47 13.26 -2.67 1.08
CA GLY A 47 13.01 -3.74 0.12
C GLY A 47 14.25 -4.17 -0.67
N ASN A 48 15.44 -3.80 -0.17
CA ASN A 48 16.75 -4.07 -0.78
C ASN A 48 16.87 -3.58 -2.23
N VAL A 49 16.23 -2.45 -2.52
CA VAL A 49 16.26 -1.80 -3.84
C VAL A 49 16.61 -0.34 -3.64
N GLU A 50 17.69 0.09 -4.26
CA GLU A 50 18.07 1.50 -4.26
C GLU A 50 17.12 2.31 -5.14
N PHE A 51 16.55 3.38 -4.57
CA PHE A 51 15.68 4.31 -5.26
C PHE A 51 15.89 5.69 -4.65
N GLY A 52 16.54 6.58 -5.37
CA GLY A 52 17.12 7.81 -4.85
C GLY A 52 16.10 8.80 -4.27
N ASN A 53 14.96 9.00 -4.95
CA ASN A 53 13.94 9.96 -4.51
C ASN A 53 12.54 9.40 -4.68
N GLY A 54 11.61 9.78 -3.77
CA GLY A 54 10.18 9.50 -3.94
C GLY A 54 9.66 8.20 -3.34
N LYS A 55 10.49 7.38 -2.66
CA LYS A 55 9.94 6.27 -1.85
C LYS A 55 9.03 6.83 -0.74
N LYS A 56 7.90 6.18 -0.54
CA LYS A 56 7.01 6.46 0.58
C LYS A 56 7.30 5.47 1.71
N PRO A 57 7.31 5.93 2.97
CA PRO A 57 7.42 5.03 4.13
C PRO A 57 6.31 3.96 4.10
N ILE A 58 6.66 2.71 4.34
CA ILE A 58 5.67 1.63 4.39
C ILE A 58 4.63 1.89 5.47
N ASP A 59 5.04 2.37 6.63
CA ASP A 59 4.14 2.71 7.74
C ASP A 59 3.09 3.76 7.35
N LEU A 60 3.46 4.76 6.53
CA LEU A 60 2.52 5.74 6.00
C LEU A 60 1.50 5.09 5.07
N LEU A 61 1.95 4.24 4.15
CA LEU A 61 1.07 3.57 3.20
C LEU A 61 0.15 2.56 3.90
N LYS A 62 0.64 1.82 4.88
CA LYS A 62 -0.18 0.96 5.73
C LYS A 62 -1.27 1.75 6.45
N ARG A 63 -0.92 2.90 7.02
CA ARG A 63 -1.88 3.79 7.66
C ARG A 63 -2.96 4.28 6.68
N ILE A 64 -2.58 4.63 5.44
CA ILE A 64 -3.54 5.01 4.39
C ILE A 64 -4.47 3.84 4.05
N ILE A 65 -3.94 2.64 3.88
CA ILE A 65 -4.71 1.43 3.59
C ILE A 65 -5.70 1.15 4.74
N ALA A 66 -5.27 1.30 5.99
CA ALA A 66 -6.10 1.08 7.18
C ALA A 66 -7.22 2.13 7.37
N LEU A 67 -7.24 3.23 6.62
CA LEU A 67 -8.39 4.15 6.62
C LEU A 67 -9.64 3.53 5.99
N TYR A 68 -9.48 2.54 5.14
CA TYR A 68 -10.60 1.80 4.58
C TYR A 68 -10.98 0.64 5.50
N PRO A 69 -12.23 0.58 5.98
CA PRO A 69 -12.67 -0.47 6.90
C PRO A 69 -12.92 -1.78 6.13
N GLY A 70 -11.89 -2.59 5.98
CA GLY A 70 -11.97 -3.89 5.32
C GLY A 70 -10.61 -4.46 5.00
N ASP A 71 -10.56 -5.77 4.93
CA ASP A 71 -9.35 -6.56 4.68
C ASP A 71 -9.38 -7.33 3.35
N GLU A 72 -10.49 -7.24 2.62
CA GLU A 72 -10.69 -7.81 1.28
C GLU A 72 -10.86 -6.72 0.22
N ILE A 73 -9.83 -5.91 0.01
CA ILE A 73 -9.84 -4.79 -0.94
C ILE A 73 -8.75 -4.93 -1.99
N THR A 74 -8.94 -4.26 -3.11
CA THR A 74 -7.91 -4.08 -4.14
C THR A 74 -7.37 -2.65 -4.11
N VAL A 75 -6.08 -2.50 -3.87
CA VAL A 75 -5.39 -1.22 -3.88
C VAL A 75 -4.78 -0.99 -5.25
N LEU A 76 -5.18 0.09 -5.92
CA LEU A 76 -4.69 0.46 -7.25
C LEU A 76 -3.74 1.64 -7.16
N ASP A 77 -2.55 1.49 -7.75
CA ASP A 77 -1.52 2.54 -7.83
C ASP A 77 -1.05 2.68 -9.29
N PHE A 78 -1.41 3.79 -9.92
CA PHE A 78 -1.05 4.10 -11.31
C PHE A 78 0.39 4.58 -11.48
N PHE A 79 1.07 4.92 -10.40
CA PHE A 79 2.42 5.46 -10.41
C PHE A 79 3.32 4.70 -9.43
N ALA A 80 3.36 3.38 -9.60
CA ALA A 80 3.98 2.43 -8.67
C ALA A 80 5.42 2.78 -8.24
N GLY A 81 6.17 3.46 -9.10
CA GLY A 81 7.54 3.87 -8.81
C GLY A 81 8.39 2.71 -8.30
N SER A 82 8.82 2.77 -7.06
CA SER A 82 9.58 1.69 -6.44
C SER A 82 8.75 0.50 -5.93
N GLY A 83 7.41 0.50 -6.08
CA GLY A 83 6.53 -0.55 -5.59
C GLY A 83 6.25 -0.51 -4.07
N SER A 84 6.36 0.67 -3.45
CA SER A 84 6.10 0.82 -2.02
C SER A 84 4.68 0.43 -1.63
N THR A 85 3.69 0.74 -2.47
CA THR A 85 2.29 0.40 -2.22
C THR A 85 2.08 -1.12 -2.16
N GLY A 86 2.62 -1.89 -3.12
CA GLY A 86 2.54 -3.35 -3.08
C GLY A 86 3.22 -3.94 -1.85
N HIS A 87 4.39 -3.42 -1.46
CA HIS A 87 5.06 -3.83 -0.23
C HIS A 87 4.20 -3.56 1.01
N ALA A 88 3.56 -2.38 1.09
CA ALA A 88 2.69 -2.03 2.22
C ALA A 88 1.47 -2.97 2.32
N VAL A 89 0.84 -3.31 1.18
CA VAL A 89 -0.28 -4.26 1.13
C VAL A 89 0.15 -5.64 1.62
N ILE A 90 1.28 -6.16 1.14
CA ILE A 90 1.82 -7.45 1.58
C ILE A 90 2.10 -7.43 3.09
N ALA A 91 2.78 -6.38 3.58
CA ALA A 91 3.11 -6.24 4.99
C ALA A 91 1.87 -6.16 5.88
N GLN A 92 0.85 -5.40 5.45
CA GLN A 92 -0.41 -5.30 6.17
C GLN A 92 -1.14 -6.65 6.27
N ASN A 93 -1.21 -7.40 5.16
CA ASN A 93 -1.82 -8.74 5.17
C ASN A 93 -1.09 -9.72 6.11
N VAL A 94 0.24 -9.64 6.19
CA VAL A 94 1.02 -10.48 7.10
C VAL A 94 0.75 -10.11 8.56
N GLU A 95 0.52 -8.83 8.87
CA GLU A 95 0.30 -8.37 10.23
C GLU A 95 -1.10 -8.68 10.76
N ASP A 96 -2.13 -8.54 9.93
CA ASP A 96 -3.54 -8.66 10.36
C ASP A 96 -4.27 -9.88 9.77
N GLY A 97 -3.60 -10.69 8.94
CA GLY A 97 -4.18 -11.86 8.27
C GLY A 97 -5.15 -11.51 7.15
N GLY A 98 -5.19 -10.26 6.70
CA GLY A 98 -6.08 -9.79 5.64
C GLY A 98 -5.75 -10.36 4.25
N HIS A 99 -6.69 -10.18 3.31
CA HIS A 99 -6.63 -10.69 1.93
C HIS A 99 -6.63 -9.57 0.88
N ARG A 100 -6.03 -8.43 1.21
CA ARG A 100 -5.92 -7.29 0.30
C ARG A 100 -5.09 -7.66 -0.91
N GLN A 101 -5.51 -7.16 -2.06
CA GLN A 101 -4.82 -7.28 -3.34
C GLN A 101 -4.27 -5.93 -3.77
N PHE A 102 -3.32 -5.93 -4.71
CA PHE A 102 -2.83 -4.71 -5.32
C PHE A 102 -2.68 -4.84 -6.83
N ILE A 103 -2.88 -3.73 -7.51
CA ILE A 103 -2.60 -3.55 -8.94
C ILE A 103 -1.66 -2.35 -9.05
N LEU A 104 -0.46 -2.58 -9.58
CA LEU A 104 0.55 -1.56 -9.75
C LEU A 104 0.78 -1.30 -11.23
N CYS A 105 0.65 -0.05 -11.65
CA CYS A 105 0.91 0.36 -13.02
C CYS A 105 2.10 1.32 -13.06
N THR A 106 2.93 1.20 -14.08
CA THR A 106 4.03 2.12 -14.35
C THR A 106 4.36 2.10 -15.84
N ASN A 107 4.85 3.22 -16.35
CA ASN A 107 5.27 3.36 -17.75
C ASN A 107 6.59 2.65 -18.08
N ASN A 108 7.21 2.00 -17.12
CA ASN A 108 8.51 1.33 -17.23
C ASN A 108 9.65 2.22 -17.77
N GLN A 109 9.53 3.54 -17.63
CA GLN A 109 10.63 4.45 -17.98
C GLN A 109 11.90 4.07 -17.21
N ASN A 110 13.04 4.04 -17.87
CA ASN A 110 14.32 3.58 -17.31
C ASN A 110 14.25 2.18 -16.68
N ASN A 111 13.42 1.29 -17.22
CA ASN A 111 13.20 -0.06 -16.71
C ASN A 111 12.73 -0.13 -15.25
N ILE A 112 12.12 0.91 -14.73
CA ILE A 112 11.74 1.03 -13.32
C ILE A 112 10.87 -0.15 -12.84
N CYS A 113 9.93 -0.60 -13.68
CA CYS A 113 9.07 -1.74 -13.33
C CYS A 113 9.87 -3.00 -13.12
N ARG A 114 10.75 -3.33 -14.06
CA ARG A 114 11.53 -4.57 -14.05
C ARG A 114 12.65 -4.53 -13.02
N GLU A 115 13.39 -3.42 -12.94
CA GLU A 115 14.62 -3.35 -12.17
C GLU A 115 14.42 -2.83 -10.73
N LYS A 116 13.29 -2.20 -10.45
CA LYS A 116 12.99 -1.64 -9.13
C LYS A 116 11.72 -2.25 -8.54
N THR A 117 10.56 -2.02 -9.15
CA THR A 117 9.26 -2.45 -8.61
C THR A 117 9.19 -3.97 -8.43
N TYR A 118 9.49 -4.72 -9.49
CA TYR A 118 9.45 -6.19 -9.47
C TYR A 118 10.49 -6.78 -8.52
N ILE A 119 11.72 -6.26 -8.54
CA ILE A 119 12.80 -6.75 -7.67
C ILE A 119 12.44 -6.52 -6.20
N ARG A 120 11.95 -5.32 -5.86
CA ARG A 120 11.49 -5.03 -4.49
C ARG A 120 10.44 -6.03 -4.00
N LEU A 121 9.39 -6.23 -4.78
CA LEU A 121 8.30 -7.14 -4.39
C LEU A 121 8.78 -8.59 -4.31
N SER A 122 9.64 -9.03 -5.26
CA SER A 122 10.28 -10.35 -5.19
C SER A 122 11.11 -10.52 -3.93
N ASN A 123 11.88 -9.50 -3.54
CA ASN A 123 12.68 -9.53 -2.31
C ASN A 123 11.79 -9.64 -1.07
N VAL A 124 10.74 -8.84 -1.01
CA VAL A 124 9.77 -8.87 0.12
C VAL A 124 9.13 -10.25 0.25
N ILE A 125 8.71 -10.84 -0.86
CA ILE A 125 8.07 -12.15 -0.87
C ILE A 125 9.03 -13.28 -0.45
N LYS A 126 10.27 -13.23 -0.94
CA LYS A 126 11.29 -14.29 -0.69
C LYS A 126 12.07 -14.10 0.61
N GLY A 127 11.98 -12.91 1.21
CA GLY A 127 12.92 -12.46 2.22
C GLY A 127 14.25 -12.00 1.63
N TYR A 128 14.99 -11.20 2.36
CA TYR A 128 16.28 -10.69 1.90
C TYR A 128 17.21 -10.33 3.07
N ILE A 129 18.48 -10.24 2.77
CA ILE A 129 19.51 -9.79 3.69
C ILE A 129 20.07 -8.47 3.15
N THR A 130 20.12 -7.45 3.99
CA THR A 130 20.69 -6.15 3.62
C THR A 130 22.23 -6.21 3.66
N GLU A 131 22.90 -5.25 3.03
CA GLU A 131 24.36 -5.11 3.06
C GLU A 131 24.92 -5.08 4.49
N ASN A 132 24.17 -4.55 5.45
CA ASN A 132 24.54 -4.50 6.86
C ASN A 132 24.22 -5.78 7.63
N GLY A 133 23.87 -6.87 6.94
CA GLY A 133 23.56 -8.16 7.54
C GLY A 133 22.19 -8.27 8.21
N LYS A 134 21.31 -7.24 8.11
CA LYS A 134 19.96 -7.33 8.66
C LYS A 134 19.10 -8.26 7.80
N ILE A 135 18.51 -9.26 8.45
CA ILE A 135 17.65 -10.26 7.82
C ILE A 135 16.19 -9.78 7.85
N PHE A 136 15.53 -9.86 6.71
CA PHE A 136 14.08 -9.67 6.58
C PHE A 136 13.44 -10.98 6.18
N SER A 137 12.53 -11.48 7.01
CA SER A 137 11.81 -12.72 6.77
C SER A 137 10.91 -12.64 5.54
N PRO A 138 10.66 -13.76 4.85
CA PRO A 138 9.70 -13.80 3.74
C PRO A 138 8.31 -13.35 4.18
N MET A 139 7.64 -12.59 3.31
CA MET A 139 6.25 -12.22 3.46
C MET A 139 5.44 -12.96 2.37
N PRO A 140 4.68 -14.03 2.71
CA PRO A 140 4.00 -14.84 1.71
C PRO A 140 3.01 -14.02 0.88
N ALA A 141 3.21 -13.99 -0.44
CA ALA A 141 2.30 -13.39 -1.40
C ALA A 141 2.52 -13.97 -2.80
N SER A 142 1.54 -13.83 -3.68
CA SER A 142 1.68 -14.13 -5.11
C SER A 142 1.84 -12.85 -5.91
N LEU A 143 2.70 -12.88 -6.93
CA LEU A 143 2.96 -11.74 -7.81
C LEU A 143 2.86 -12.17 -9.26
N LYS A 144 2.00 -11.50 -10.04
CA LYS A 144 1.94 -11.64 -11.49
C LYS A 144 2.48 -10.37 -12.14
N TYR A 145 3.35 -10.53 -13.11
CA TYR A 145 3.92 -9.45 -13.89
C TYR A 145 3.36 -9.48 -15.30
N TYR A 146 2.83 -8.35 -15.75
CA TYR A 146 2.29 -8.17 -17.09
C TYR A 146 3.08 -7.07 -17.82
N LYS A 147 3.34 -7.30 -19.08
CA LYS A 147 3.85 -6.28 -20.00
C LYS A 147 2.74 -5.96 -20.98
N VAL A 148 2.38 -4.69 -21.07
CA VAL A 148 1.49 -4.19 -22.12
C VAL A 148 2.31 -4.00 -23.38
N ASP A 149 1.83 -4.53 -24.49
CA ASP A 149 2.44 -4.37 -25.81
C ASP A 149 1.37 -3.99 -26.84
N TYR A 150 1.80 -3.49 -27.98
CA TYR A 150 0.90 -3.16 -29.07
C TYR A 150 0.60 -4.41 -29.88
N VAL A 151 -0.68 -4.68 -30.11
CA VAL A 151 -1.12 -5.70 -31.05
C VAL A 151 -1.52 -5.00 -32.33
N PRO A 152 -0.99 -5.39 -33.51
CA PRO A 152 -1.46 -4.82 -34.79
C PRO A 152 -2.95 -5.10 -34.93
N ILE A 153 -3.74 -4.05 -35.01
CA ILE A 153 -5.18 -4.16 -35.27
C ILE A 153 -5.33 -4.41 -36.77
N SER A 154 -5.75 -5.62 -37.18
CA SER A 154 -6.23 -5.87 -38.51
C SER A 154 -7.62 -5.25 -38.66
N GLU A 155 -8.02 -4.80 -39.86
CA GLU A 155 -9.37 -4.29 -40.11
C GLU A 155 -10.46 -5.25 -39.58
N ARG A 156 -10.25 -6.55 -39.71
CA ARG A 156 -11.17 -7.58 -39.25
C ARG A 156 -11.35 -7.58 -37.71
N LEU A 157 -10.30 -7.42 -36.93
CA LEU A 157 -10.36 -7.29 -35.46
C LEU A 157 -11.07 -5.99 -35.03
N TYR A 158 -10.89 -4.90 -35.78
CA TYR A 158 -11.54 -3.63 -35.50
C TYR A 158 -13.06 -3.74 -35.58
N TYR A 159 -13.58 -4.44 -36.60
CA TYR A 159 -15.00 -4.63 -36.77
C TYR A 159 -15.61 -5.65 -35.79
N GLU A 160 -14.87 -6.69 -35.40
CA GLU A 160 -15.37 -7.71 -34.46
C GLU A 160 -15.50 -7.19 -33.02
N TYR A 161 -14.70 -6.21 -32.60
CA TYR A 161 -14.74 -5.66 -31.24
C TYR A 161 -15.42 -4.28 -31.12
N ALA A 162 -15.63 -3.58 -32.21
CA ALA A 162 -16.31 -2.29 -32.21
C ALA A 162 -17.79 -2.39 -31.75
N ASP A 163 -18.41 -3.52 -32.00
CA ASP A 163 -19.81 -3.80 -31.63
C ASP A 163 -19.95 -4.25 -30.16
N GLU A 164 -18.86 -4.64 -29.47
CA GLU A 164 -18.88 -5.05 -28.07
C GLU A 164 -18.61 -3.88 -27.09
N ILE A 165 -18.23 -2.70 -27.59
CA ILE A 165 -17.84 -1.53 -26.78
C ILE A 165 -18.96 -0.48 -26.73
N LEU A 166 -20.00 -0.60 -27.50
CA LEU A 166 -21.20 0.23 -27.51
C LEU A 166 -22.36 -0.43 -26.76
#